data_0a9a0e4c06fabeade9572126c83ffdf6
#
_entry.id   0a9a0e4c06fabeade9572126c83ffdf6
#
_cell.length_a   1.000
_cell.length_b   1.000
_cell.length_c   1.000
_cell.angle_alpha   90.00
_cell.angle_beta   90.00
_cell.angle_gamma   90.00
#
_symmetry.space_group_name_H-M   'P 1'
#
loop_
_entity.id
_entity.type
_entity.pdbx_description
1 polymer ?
#
loop_
_entity_poly.entity_id
_entity_poly.type
_entity_poly.pdbx_seq_one_letter_code
_entity_poly.pdbx_strand_id
1 'polypeptide(L)'
;MGSGSRVRDPLPPEEFVAALQAQGTHYWDKHPFHIRLHEGGCSPDEVRAWVANRWYYQRNLSQKNAAIIANCPLPEVRRRWVDRIAFQDGTPDGSGGLEDWLVLAEAVGLTRQEVQEEWHVLPGVRFAVDAYVNFCRTRPWTEARGRP
;
A
#
# COMPACT_ATOMS: atom_id res chain seq x y z
N MET A 1 12.24 -36.06 10.93
CA MET A 1 12.81 -35.90 9.58
C MET A 1 12.59 -34.46 9.18
N GLY A 2 13.61 -33.62 9.31
CA GLY A 2 13.52 -32.18 9.04
C GLY A 2 13.55 -31.93 7.53
N SER A 3 12.48 -31.34 7.01
CA SER A 3 12.47 -30.74 5.67
C SER A 3 13.33 -29.49 5.69
N GLY A 4 14.60 -29.63 5.34
CA GLY A 4 15.51 -28.51 5.15
C GLY A 4 15.00 -27.66 4.00
N SER A 5 14.50 -26.46 4.30
CA SER A 5 14.28 -25.40 3.32
C SER A 5 15.62 -25.15 2.60
N ARG A 6 15.72 -25.60 1.37
CA ARG A 6 16.87 -25.26 0.52
C ARG A 6 16.82 -23.74 0.31
N VAL A 7 17.74 -23.04 0.96
CA VAL A 7 18.05 -21.65 0.62
C VAL A 7 18.51 -21.71 -0.84
N ARG A 8 17.75 -21.12 -1.75
CA ARG A 8 18.17 -21.01 -3.15
C ARG A 8 19.38 -20.06 -3.20
N ASP A 9 20.37 -20.43 -4.00
CA ASP A 9 21.50 -19.54 -4.24
C ASP A 9 21.00 -18.18 -4.75
N PRO A 10 21.62 -17.07 -4.33
CA PRO A 10 21.22 -15.74 -4.80
C PRO A 10 21.38 -15.64 -6.31
N LEU A 11 20.34 -15.15 -6.97
CA LEU A 11 20.37 -14.91 -8.42
C LEU A 11 21.33 -13.75 -8.75
N PRO A 12 22.03 -13.79 -9.88
CA PRO A 12 22.71 -12.65 -10.42
C PRO A 12 21.73 -11.45 -10.58
N PRO A 13 22.20 -10.19 -10.49
CA PRO A 13 21.32 -9.02 -10.50
C PRO A 13 20.35 -8.97 -11.69
N GLU A 14 20.83 -9.32 -12.89
CA GLU A 14 20.00 -9.33 -14.11
C GLU A 14 18.92 -10.40 -14.08
N GLU A 15 19.26 -11.61 -13.63
CA GLU A 15 18.29 -12.70 -13.48
C GLU A 15 17.29 -12.39 -12.37
N PHE A 16 17.72 -11.73 -11.29
CA PHE A 16 16.83 -11.28 -10.23
C PHE A 16 15.82 -10.25 -10.75
N VAL A 17 16.26 -9.27 -11.53
CA VAL A 17 15.36 -8.27 -12.14
C VAL A 17 14.37 -8.95 -13.10
N ALA A 18 14.84 -9.87 -13.94
CA ALA A 18 13.97 -10.61 -14.84
C ALA A 18 12.93 -11.45 -14.09
N ALA A 19 13.33 -12.13 -13.01
CA ALA A 19 12.42 -12.89 -12.17
C ALA A 19 11.37 -11.99 -11.49
N LEU A 20 11.74 -10.78 -11.05
CA LEU A 20 10.80 -9.80 -10.52
C LEU A 20 9.81 -9.31 -11.59
N GLN A 21 10.30 -9.02 -12.79
CA GLN A 21 9.45 -8.58 -13.90
C GLN A 21 8.44 -9.67 -14.30
N ALA A 22 8.85 -10.93 -14.27
CA ALA A 22 7.96 -12.07 -14.54
C ALA A 22 6.80 -12.16 -13.54
N GLN A 23 6.96 -11.67 -12.28
CA GLN A 23 5.86 -11.57 -11.32
C GLN A 23 4.83 -10.50 -11.68
N GLY A 24 5.14 -9.62 -12.62
CA GLY A 24 4.22 -8.59 -13.10
C GLY A 24 2.89 -9.13 -13.63
N THR A 25 2.87 -10.38 -14.10
CA THR A 25 1.64 -11.06 -14.55
C THR A 25 0.60 -11.26 -13.44
N HIS A 26 1.05 -11.24 -12.18
CA HIS A 26 0.19 -11.33 -11.01
C HIS A 26 -0.22 -9.95 -10.46
N TYR A 27 0.22 -8.88 -11.09
CA TYR A 27 -0.09 -7.53 -10.65
C TYR A 27 -1.48 -7.12 -11.15
N TRP A 28 -2.19 -6.37 -10.31
CA TRP A 28 -3.60 -6.02 -10.51
C TRP A 28 -3.86 -4.92 -11.57
N ASP A 29 -2.84 -4.34 -12.19
CA ASP A 29 -2.96 -3.30 -13.22
C ASP A 29 -3.78 -3.76 -14.45
N LYS A 30 -3.88 -5.08 -14.67
CA LYS A 30 -4.72 -5.71 -15.69
C LYS A 30 -6.15 -6.02 -15.22
N HIS A 31 -6.47 -5.74 -13.95
CA HIS A 31 -7.80 -6.02 -13.44
C HIS A 31 -8.85 -5.14 -14.14
N PRO A 32 -9.99 -5.68 -14.60
CA PRO A 32 -11.00 -4.92 -15.35
C PRO A 32 -11.47 -3.63 -14.67
N PHE A 33 -11.63 -3.65 -13.36
CA PHE A 33 -11.98 -2.45 -12.59
C PHE A 33 -10.90 -1.37 -12.70
N HIS A 34 -9.62 -1.76 -12.59
CA HIS A 34 -8.52 -0.81 -12.68
C HIS A 34 -8.44 -0.16 -14.07
N ILE A 35 -8.61 -0.96 -15.13
CA ILE A 35 -8.66 -0.46 -16.51
C ILE A 35 -9.80 0.53 -16.66
N ARG A 36 -11.03 0.15 -16.25
CA ARG A 36 -12.21 1.02 -16.32
C ARG A 36 -12.05 2.32 -15.54
N LEU A 37 -11.41 2.27 -14.37
CA LEU A 37 -11.15 3.46 -13.56
C LEU A 37 -10.23 4.45 -14.30
N HIS A 38 -9.16 3.95 -14.93
CA HIS A 38 -8.23 4.78 -15.70
C HIS A 38 -8.82 5.31 -17.02
N GLU A 39 -9.74 4.57 -17.62
CA GLU A 39 -10.43 4.96 -18.84
C GLU A 39 -11.67 5.87 -18.58
N GLY A 40 -11.96 6.15 -17.32
CA GLY A 40 -13.13 6.95 -16.94
C GLY A 40 -14.46 6.21 -17.11
N GLY A 41 -14.44 4.88 -17.24
CA GLY A 41 -15.62 4.04 -17.46
C GLY A 41 -16.34 3.58 -16.18
N CYS A 42 -15.89 4.02 -14.99
CA CYS A 42 -16.56 3.72 -13.74
C CYS A 42 -17.74 4.67 -13.49
N SER A 43 -18.83 4.15 -12.94
CA SER A 43 -19.94 4.97 -12.46
C SER A 43 -19.51 5.80 -11.23
N PRO A 44 -20.22 6.91 -10.92
CA PRO A 44 -19.97 7.68 -9.71
C PRO A 44 -19.99 6.83 -8.41
N ASP A 45 -20.90 5.86 -8.34
CA ASP A 45 -21.00 4.97 -7.17
C ASP A 45 -19.81 4.00 -7.06
N GLU A 46 -19.31 3.49 -8.18
CA GLU A 46 -18.10 2.67 -8.20
C GLU A 46 -16.85 3.46 -7.77
N VAL A 47 -16.74 4.71 -8.22
CA VAL A 47 -15.64 5.60 -7.81
C VAL A 47 -15.74 5.91 -6.32
N ARG A 48 -16.94 6.23 -5.81
CA ARG A 48 -17.22 6.50 -4.40
C ARG A 48 -16.85 5.29 -3.53
N ALA A 49 -17.30 4.09 -3.93
CA ALA A 49 -16.97 2.86 -3.22
C ALA A 49 -15.45 2.58 -3.22
N TRP A 50 -14.77 2.83 -4.33
CA TRP A 50 -13.31 2.68 -4.41
C TRP A 50 -12.59 3.67 -3.48
N VAL A 51 -12.98 4.94 -3.49
CA VAL A 51 -12.38 5.97 -2.62
C VAL A 51 -12.53 5.60 -1.15
N ALA A 52 -13.74 5.20 -0.72
CA ALA A 52 -14.01 4.82 0.66
C ALA A 52 -13.19 3.59 1.11
N ASN A 53 -13.10 2.58 0.27
CA ASN A 53 -12.33 1.37 0.58
C ASN A 53 -10.82 1.62 0.55
N ARG A 54 -10.34 2.44 -0.37
CA ARG A 54 -8.91 2.77 -0.49
C ARG A 54 -8.41 3.59 0.69
N TRP A 55 -9.26 4.34 1.38
CA TRP A 55 -8.93 5.05 2.61
C TRP A 55 -8.24 4.14 3.64
N TYR A 56 -8.75 2.93 3.84
CA TYR A 56 -8.16 2.00 4.80
C TYR A 56 -6.70 1.68 4.48
N TYR A 57 -6.37 1.54 3.21
CA TYR A 57 -4.98 1.41 2.79
C TYR A 57 -4.18 2.70 3.01
N GLN A 58 -4.73 3.86 2.65
CA GLN A 58 -4.05 5.15 2.77
C GLN A 58 -3.63 5.43 4.22
N ARG A 59 -4.55 5.28 5.17
CA ARG A 59 -4.26 5.51 6.59
C ARG A 59 -3.27 4.51 7.20
N ASN A 60 -3.13 3.32 6.62
CA ASN A 60 -2.21 2.29 7.09
C ASN A 60 -0.83 2.33 6.38
N LEU A 61 -0.63 3.23 5.41
CA LEU A 61 0.66 3.37 4.71
C LEU A 61 1.80 3.74 5.65
N SER A 62 1.58 4.68 6.54
CA SER A 62 2.58 5.12 7.52
C SER A 62 2.94 4.01 8.51
N GLN A 63 1.95 3.23 8.97
CA GLN A 63 2.21 2.07 9.83
C GLN A 63 3.06 1.00 9.13
N LYS A 64 2.74 0.70 7.86
CA LYS A 64 3.53 -0.20 7.03
C LYS A 64 4.96 0.32 6.85
N ASN A 65 5.12 1.60 6.53
CA ASN A 65 6.42 2.23 6.34
C ASN A 65 7.24 2.26 7.64
N ALA A 66 6.61 2.54 8.78
CA ALA A 66 7.26 2.48 10.09
C ALA A 66 7.73 1.06 10.44
N ALA A 67 6.96 0.04 10.08
CA ALA A 67 7.38 -1.36 10.26
C ALA A 67 8.63 -1.71 9.44
N ILE A 68 8.72 -1.22 8.20
CA ILE A 68 9.92 -1.38 7.37
C ILE A 68 11.13 -0.66 8.00
N ILE A 69 10.94 0.57 8.50
CA ILE A 69 11.98 1.33 9.18
C ILE A 69 12.48 0.59 10.42
N ALA A 70 11.56 0.06 11.23
CA ALA A 70 11.92 -0.67 12.46
C ALA A 70 12.79 -1.89 12.19
N ASN A 71 12.61 -2.55 11.06
CA ASN A 71 13.37 -3.74 10.67
C ASN A 71 14.61 -3.44 9.81
N CYS A 72 14.79 -2.20 9.36
CA CYS A 72 15.90 -1.82 8.48
C CYS A 72 17.11 -1.31 9.28
N PRO A 73 18.30 -1.96 9.20
CA PRO A 73 19.48 -1.50 9.91
C PRO A 73 20.18 -0.28 9.24
N LEU A 74 19.83 0.05 8.00
CA LEU A 74 20.54 1.03 7.18
C LEU A 74 19.95 2.44 7.34
N PRO A 75 20.69 3.41 7.96
CA PRO A 75 20.17 4.76 8.19
C PRO A 75 19.80 5.52 6.91
N GLU A 76 20.57 5.34 5.84
CA GLU A 76 20.34 5.98 4.54
C GLU A 76 19.04 5.49 3.88
N VAL A 77 18.64 4.25 4.11
CA VAL A 77 17.35 3.70 3.66
C VAL A 77 16.23 4.25 4.53
N ARG A 78 16.40 4.21 5.88
CA ARG A 78 15.36 4.70 6.80
C ARG A 78 15.00 6.16 6.55
N ARG A 79 15.97 7.05 6.27
CA ARG A 79 15.70 8.46 5.96
C ARG A 79 14.67 8.64 4.84
N ARG A 80 14.80 7.88 3.75
CA ARG A 80 13.84 7.95 2.63
C ARG A 80 12.44 7.50 3.00
N TRP A 81 12.30 6.59 3.96
CA TRP A 81 10.98 6.13 4.42
C TRP A 81 10.35 7.11 5.42
N VAL A 82 11.16 7.83 6.20
CA VAL A 82 10.67 8.92 7.07
C VAL A 82 9.98 9.99 6.26
N ASP A 83 10.58 10.43 5.15
CA ASP A 83 9.98 11.43 4.25
C ASP A 83 8.62 10.96 3.72
N ARG A 84 8.47 9.67 3.41
CA ARG A 84 7.19 9.10 2.97
C ARG A 84 6.12 9.10 4.07
N ILE A 85 6.51 8.88 5.32
CA ILE A 85 5.57 8.96 6.46
C ILE A 85 5.15 10.42 6.65
N ALA A 86 6.10 11.35 6.68
CA ALA A 86 5.83 12.77 6.83
C ALA A 86 4.89 13.29 5.73
N PHE A 87 5.11 12.89 4.47
CA PHE A 87 4.21 13.22 3.37
C PHE A 87 2.81 12.63 3.55
N GLN A 88 2.71 11.35 3.96
CA GLN A 88 1.42 10.66 4.05
C GLN A 88 0.57 11.18 5.22
N ASP A 89 1.16 11.29 6.40
CA ASP A 89 0.46 11.74 7.61
C ASP A 89 0.26 13.26 7.62
N GLY A 90 1.13 13.97 6.90
CA GLY A 90 1.02 15.42 6.75
C GLY A 90 1.50 16.19 7.97
N THR A 91 1.05 17.42 8.05
CA THR A 91 1.40 18.38 9.07
C THR A 91 0.16 18.86 9.84
N PRO A 92 0.32 19.46 11.03
CA PRO A 92 -0.82 19.93 11.84
C PRO A 92 -1.68 21.01 11.17
N ASP A 93 -1.19 21.67 10.12
CA ASP A 93 -1.94 22.66 9.33
C ASP A 93 -2.90 22.04 8.30
N GLY A 94 -3.00 20.69 8.25
CA GLY A 94 -3.94 19.96 7.40
C GLY A 94 -3.43 19.71 5.97
N SER A 95 -2.12 19.69 5.75
CA SER A 95 -1.54 19.22 4.48
C SER A 95 -1.10 17.76 4.59
N GLY A 96 -1.05 17.04 3.46
CA GLY A 96 -0.53 15.68 3.36
C GLY A 96 -1.45 14.71 2.66
N GLY A 97 -0.94 13.51 2.38
CA GLY A 97 -1.63 12.51 1.57
C GLY A 97 -2.96 12.03 2.15
N LEU A 98 -3.10 12.01 3.47
CA LEU A 98 -4.39 11.68 4.11
C LEU A 98 -5.40 12.80 3.92
N GLU A 99 -5.00 14.06 4.05
CA GLU A 99 -5.88 15.20 3.81
C GLU A 99 -6.30 15.28 2.35
N ASP A 100 -5.37 15.12 1.41
CA ASP A 100 -5.66 15.08 -0.03
C ASP A 100 -6.69 13.99 -0.36
N TRP A 101 -6.60 12.84 0.34
CA TRP A 101 -7.57 11.75 0.17
C TRP A 101 -8.96 12.10 0.71
N LEU A 102 -9.05 12.83 1.81
CA LEU A 102 -10.33 13.32 2.35
C LEU A 102 -10.97 14.36 1.43
N VAL A 103 -10.17 15.26 0.84
CA VAL A 103 -10.65 16.20 -0.17
C VAL A 103 -11.20 15.46 -1.39
N LEU A 104 -10.51 14.42 -1.87
CA LEU A 104 -11.02 13.56 -2.94
C LEU A 104 -12.34 12.88 -2.55
N ALA A 105 -12.44 12.40 -1.31
CA ALA A 105 -13.66 11.76 -0.82
C ALA A 105 -14.86 12.72 -0.82
N GLU A 106 -14.67 13.95 -0.39
CA GLU A 106 -15.69 15.00 -0.45
C GLU A 106 -16.09 15.31 -1.91
N ALA A 107 -15.12 15.37 -2.80
CA ALA A 107 -15.37 15.63 -4.22
C ALA A 107 -16.22 14.54 -4.91
N VAL A 108 -16.19 13.30 -4.41
CA VAL A 108 -17.03 12.20 -4.91
C VAL A 108 -18.32 12.00 -4.09
N GLY A 109 -18.62 12.91 -3.15
CA GLY A 109 -19.87 12.94 -2.39
C GLY A 109 -19.89 12.06 -1.13
N LEU A 110 -18.72 11.76 -0.55
CA LEU A 110 -18.59 11.16 0.78
C LEU A 110 -18.36 12.26 1.82
N THR A 111 -18.84 12.06 3.03
CA THR A 111 -18.46 12.92 4.16
C THR A 111 -17.12 12.46 4.76
N ARG A 112 -16.37 13.37 5.34
CA ARG A 112 -15.14 13.04 6.09
C ARG A 112 -15.41 12.03 7.19
N GLN A 113 -16.53 12.18 7.89
CA GLN A 113 -16.92 11.28 8.97
C GLN A 113 -17.10 9.84 8.48
N GLU A 114 -17.87 9.62 7.40
CA GLU A 114 -18.07 8.26 6.82
C GLU A 114 -16.75 7.59 6.45
N VAL A 115 -15.81 8.39 5.92
CA VAL A 115 -14.51 7.88 5.50
C VAL A 115 -13.61 7.58 6.70
N GLN A 116 -13.50 8.52 7.65
CA GLN A 116 -12.64 8.38 8.83
C GLN A 116 -13.12 7.28 9.78
N GLU A 117 -14.44 7.10 9.91
CA GLU A 117 -15.06 6.03 10.70
C GLU A 117 -15.19 4.70 9.92
N GLU A 118 -14.75 4.69 8.64
CA GLU A 118 -14.64 3.48 7.82
C GLU A 118 -15.96 2.72 7.60
N TRP A 119 -17.07 3.44 7.51
CA TRP A 119 -18.40 2.83 7.39
C TRP A 119 -18.56 1.92 6.16
N HIS A 120 -17.84 2.23 5.09
CA HIS A 120 -17.94 1.54 3.80
C HIS A 120 -16.77 0.58 3.52
N VAL A 121 -15.85 0.42 4.48
CA VAL A 121 -14.67 -0.44 4.27
C VAL A 121 -15.05 -1.92 4.38
N LEU A 122 -14.87 -2.63 3.29
CA LEU A 122 -15.19 -4.06 3.19
C LEU A 122 -14.24 -4.92 4.02
N PRO A 123 -14.73 -6.03 4.62
CA PRO A 123 -13.89 -6.95 5.40
C PRO A 123 -12.69 -7.50 4.62
N GLY A 124 -12.86 -7.77 3.32
CA GLY A 124 -11.77 -8.24 2.47
C GLY A 124 -10.67 -7.21 2.27
N VAL A 125 -11.00 -5.91 2.24
CA VAL A 125 -10.03 -4.81 2.18
C VAL A 125 -9.25 -4.72 3.49
N ARG A 126 -9.95 -4.79 4.64
CA ARG A 126 -9.29 -4.83 5.97
C ARG A 126 -8.32 -6.00 6.05
N PHE A 127 -8.77 -7.20 5.72
CA PHE A 127 -7.94 -8.40 5.75
C PHE A 127 -6.66 -8.23 4.89
N ALA A 128 -6.80 -7.74 3.66
CA ALA A 128 -5.67 -7.57 2.75
C ALA A 128 -4.66 -6.54 3.24
N VAL A 129 -5.13 -5.39 3.76
CA VAL A 129 -4.27 -4.32 4.27
C VAL A 129 -3.57 -4.76 5.57
N ASP A 130 -4.31 -5.38 6.49
CA ASP A 130 -3.76 -5.87 7.76
C ASP A 130 -2.72 -6.96 7.53
N ALA A 131 -2.98 -7.89 6.60
CA ALA A 131 -2.01 -8.90 6.21
C ALA A 131 -0.73 -8.27 5.64
N TYR A 132 -0.86 -7.21 4.84
CA TYR A 132 0.30 -6.51 4.29
C TYR A 132 1.10 -5.76 5.37
N VAL A 133 0.43 -5.05 6.28
CA VAL A 133 1.10 -4.39 7.42
C VAL A 133 1.79 -5.42 8.30
N ASN A 134 1.12 -6.55 8.60
CA ASN A 134 1.71 -7.62 9.38
C ASN A 134 2.91 -8.28 8.68
N PHE A 135 2.84 -8.48 7.37
CA PHE A 135 3.97 -8.94 6.58
C PHE A 135 5.19 -8.02 6.75
N CYS A 136 4.99 -6.71 6.66
CA CYS A 136 6.05 -5.72 6.85
C CYS A 136 6.62 -5.70 8.28
N ARG A 137 5.81 -6.06 9.29
CA ARG A 137 6.26 -6.17 10.70
C ARG A 137 7.08 -7.42 10.97
N THR A 138 6.77 -8.53 10.30
CA THR A 138 7.29 -9.86 10.65
C THR A 138 8.36 -10.38 9.69
N ARG A 139 8.51 -9.75 8.51
CA ARG A 139 9.48 -10.16 7.50
C ARG A 139 10.71 -9.25 7.47
N PRO A 140 11.86 -9.74 7.00
CA PRO A 140 13.02 -8.89 6.74
C PRO A 140 12.64 -7.68 5.89
N TRP A 141 13.23 -6.54 6.21
CA TRP A 141 12.92 -5.27 5.52
C TRP A 141 13.13 -5.32 4.00
N THR A 142 14.05 -6.17 3.52
CA THR A 142 14.32 -6.39 2.10
C THR A 142 13.17 -7.07 1.37
N GLU A 143 12.42 -7.93 2.06
CA GLU A 143 11.20 -8.54 1.52
C GLU A 143 10.01 -7.57 1.60
N ALA A 144 9.93 -6.82 2.69
CA ALA A 144 8.83 -5.91 2.99
C ALA A 144 8.87 -4.60 2.16
N ARG A 145 10.05 -4.25 1.66
CA ARG A 145 10.30 -2.96 0.99
C ARG A 145 9.42 -2.71 -0.23
N GLY A 146 8.98 -3.78 -0.92
CA GLY A 146 8.30 -3.62 -2.19
C GLY A 146 9.18 -2.99 -3.26
N ARG A 147 8.66 -2.78 -4.45
CA ARG A 147 9.37 -2.00 -5.48
C ARG A 147 9.41 -0.51 -5.11
N PRO A 148 10.51 0.18 -5.44
CA PRO A 148 10.55 1.63 -5.43
C PRO A 148 9.53 2.22 -6.41
#